data_cd6e221b6e9707544040b701ad541dc9
#
_entry.id   cd6e221b6e9707544040b701ad541dc9
#
_cell.length_a   1.000
_cell.length_b   1.000
_cell.length_c   1.000
_cell.angle_alpha   90.00
_cell.angle_beta   90.00
_cell.angle_gamma   90.00
#
_symmetry.space_group_name_H-M   'P 1'
#
loop_
_entity.id
_entity.type
_entity.pdbx_description
1 polymer ?
#
loop_
_entity_poly.entity_id
_entity_poly.type
_entity_poly.pdbx_seq_one_letter_code
_entity_poly.pdbx_strand_id
1 'polypeptide(L)'
;MKGSAMSQQKEEFVLNVAACDACGETPRKYFVHSVKAVPDWNTIPVAPLDCCAWGGSYRVYGQAQLVLLRDVGFMCRLQCEEQAPVARYQTYFSPVYQDSCMEFFCAFDQNSEKYLNVEMNAKGTCLCEIGTNRHDRVDASENGTVPPVKVEPFAQRTSWSLLLTIPFVTLTRLFGVTQETFVPGYQFRGNFYKCGDASTATHYTMWNPVRTPTPDFHQPSFFGTFVMQ
;
A
#
# COMPACT_ATOMS: atom_id res chain seq x y z
N MET A 1 9.93 21.87 37.92
CA MET A 1 9.21 21.16 36.84
C MET A 1 9.92 21.47 35.54
N LYS A 2 10.73 20.54 35.03
CA LYS A 2 11.44 20.67 33.73
C LYS A 2 10.69 19.82 32.73
N GLY A 3 10.03 20.47 31.74
CA GLY A 3 9.40 19.80 30.63
C GLY A 3 10.47 19.26 29.69
N SER A 4 10.44 17.96 29.48
CA SER A 4 11.24 17.27 28.47
C SER A 4 10.66 17.58 27.10
N ALA A 5 11.37 18.38 26.31
CA ALA A 5 11.09 18.55 24.89
C ALA A 5 11.53 17.28 24.15
N MET A 6 10.58 16.51 23.63
CA MET A 6 10.86 15.46 22.67
C MET A 6 11.40 16.12 21.40
N SER A 7 12.67 15.86 21.09
CA SER A 7 13.28 16.26 19.83
C SER A 7 12.62 15.46 18.69
N GLN A 8 11.84 16.16 17.86
CA GLN A 8 11.44 15.62 16.55
C GLN A 8 12.72 15.53 15.70
N GLN A 9 13.24 14.31 15.54
CA GLN A 9 14.25 14.04 14.53
C GLN A 9 13.63 14.28 13.16
N LYS A 10 14.21 15.24 12.42
CA LYS A 10 13.93 15.45 11.00
C LYS A 10 14.49 14.25 10.24
N GLU A 11 13.65 13.31 9.87
CA GLU A 11 14.03 12.29 8.88
C GLU A 11 14.10 12.97 7.51
N GLU A 12 15.29 13.09 6.97
CA GLU A 12 15.52 13.50 5.59
C GLU A 12 15.24 12.27 4.69
N PHE A 13 14.19 12.38 3.88
CA PHE A 13 13.80 11.34 2.93
C PHE A 13 14.66 11.48 1.67
N VAL A 14 15.52 10.53 1.40
CA VAL A 14 16.32 10.46 0.17
C VAL A 14 15.75 9.34 -0.71
N LEU A 15 14.95 9.71 -1.72
CA LEU A 15 14.57 8.81 -2.81
C LEU A 15 15.75 8.65 -3.77
N ASN A 16 16.35 7.46 -3.79
CA ASN A 16 17.35 7.11 -4.79
C ASN A 16 16.62 6.65 -6.07
N VAL A 17 16.24 7.62 -6.91
CA VAL A 17 15.46 7.36 -8.13
C VAL A 17 16.43 7.03 -9.27
N ALA A 18 16.61 5.73 -9.55
CA ALA A 18 17.12 5.30 -10.85
C ALA A 18 15.96 5.32 -11.87
N ALA A 19 16.26 5.75 -13.09
CA ALA A 19 15.27 5.94 -14.15
C ALA A 19 14.37 4.71 -14.39
N CYS A 20 13.13 4.96 -14.81
CA CYS A 20 12.02 4.04 -15.01
C CYS A 20 12.25 2.88 -16.02
N ASP A 21 13.39 2.82 -16.70
CA ASP A 21 13.73 1.80 -17.71
C ASP A 21 14.16 0.43 -17.11
N ALA A 22 14.26 0.33 -15.78
CA ALA A 22 14.79 -0.85 -15.10
C ALA A 22 13.72 -1.83 -14.56
N CYS A 23 12.46 -1.72 -14.99
CA CYS A 23 11.41 -2.66 -14.59
C CYS A 23 11.60 -4.01 -15.31
N GLY A 24 12.41 -4.90 -14.70
CA GLY A 24 12.70 -6.24 -15.21
C GLY A 24 11.46 -7.09 -15.45
N GLU A 25 11.62 -8.17 -16.22
CA GLU A 25 10.51 -9.10 -16.54
C GLU A 25 10.13 -10.01 -15.36
N THR A 26 11.06 -10.25 -14.45
CA THR A 26 10.86 -11.14 -13.32
C THR A 26 10.08 -10.43 -12.21
N PRO A 27 9.01 -11.05 -11.65
CA PRO A 27 8.28 -10.48 -10.53
C PRO A 27 9.21 -10.18 -9.34
N ARG A 28 9.07 -8.99 -8.78
CA ARG A 28 9.84 -8.57 -7.60
C ARG A 28 9.46 -9.41 -6.39
N LYS A 29 10.43 -9.59 -5.48
CA LYS A 29 10.20 -10.23 -4.18
C LYS A 29 10.44 -9.23 -3.06
N TYR A 30 9.58 -9.29 -2.04
CA TYR A 30 9.70 -8.52 -0.81
C TYR A 30 9.69 -9.47 0.39
N PHE A 31 10.64 -9.33 1.29
CA PHE A 31 10.76 -10.15 2.49
C PHE A 31 10.08 -9.48 3.67
N VAL A 32 9.03 -10.11 4.19
CA VAL A 32 8.18 -9.59 5.26
C VAL A 32 8.66 -10.11 6.60
N HIS A 33 9.12 -9.21 7.47
CA HIS A 33 9.53 -9.57 8.82
C HIS A 33 8.36 -9.64 9.78
N SER A 34 8.38 -10.66 10.67
CA SER A 34 7.46 -10.76 11.80
C SER A 34 8.06 -10.00 12.99
N VAL A 35 7.33 -9.02 13.52
CA VAL A 35 7.76 -8.15 14.63
C VAL A 35 6.82 -8.22 15.82
N LYS A 36 7.33 -7.99 17.05
CA LYS A 36 6.52 -8.03 18.29
C LYS A 36 5.96 -6.66 18.70
N ALA A 37 6.51 -5.59 18.15
CA ALA A 37 6.09 -4.21 18.39
C ALA A 37 6.22 -3.41 17.09
N VAL A 38 5.61 -2.24 17.02
CA VAL A 38 5.77 -1.31 15.89
C VAL A 38 7.27 -1.06 15.69
N PRO A 39 7.82 -1.35 14.50
CA PRO A 39 9.26 -1.30 14.27
C PRO A 39 9.77 0.14 14.15
N ASP A 40 11.08 0.29 14.30
CA ASP A 40 11.78 1.41 13.67
C ASP A 40 11.77 1.16 12.14
N TRP A 41 10.99 1.97 11.43
CA TRP A 41 10.80 1.82 9.98
C TRP A 41 12.08 1.97 9.18
N ASN A 42 13.12 2.63 9.73
CA ASN A 42 14.43 2.74 9.09
C ASN A 42 15.16 1.40 8.98
N THR A 43 14.75 0.41 9.77
CA THR A 43 15.31 -0.95 9.74
C THR A 43 14.55 -1.91 8.83
N ILE A 44 13.39 -1.52 8.34
CA ILE A 44 12.54 -2.36 7.49
C ILE A 44 12.89 -2.16 6.02
N PRO A 45 13.07 -3.23 5.23
CA PRO A 45 13.33 -3.13 3.80
C PRO A 45 12.29 -2.30 3.06
N VAL A 46 12.74 -1.54 2.06
CA VAL A 46 11.89 -0.67 1.24
C VAL A 46 11.51 -1.39 -0.05
N ALA A 47 10.23 -1.32 -0.41
CA ALA A 47 9.70 -1.62 -1.73
C ALA A 47 9.53 -0.29 -2.50
N PRO A 48 10.42 0.07 -3.43
CA PRO A 48 10.31 1.34 -4.16
C PRO A 48 9.18 1.27 -5.18
N LEU A 49 8.37 2.33 -5.26
CA LEU A 49 7.35 2.53 -6.30
C LEU A 49 7.99 3.32 -7.45
N ASP A 50 8.84 2.68 -8.21
CA ASP A 50 9.70 3.28 -9.24
C ASP A 50 9.35 2.84 -10.68
N CYS A 51 8.41 1.90 -10.83
CA CYS A 51 7.91 1.49 -12.14
C CYS A 51 6.75 2.38 -12.61
N CYS A 52 6.79 2.81 -13.88
CA CYS A 52 5.78 3.66 -14.51
C CYS A 52 5.44 3.05 -15.88
N ALA A 53 4.21 2.54 -16.05
CA ALA A 53 3.78 1.95 -17.32
C ALA A 53 2.97 2.94 -18.18
N TRP A 54 2.32 3.93 -17.54
CA TRP A 54 1.36 4.83 -18.17
C TRP A 54 1.58 6.28 -17.75
N GLY A 55 0.88 7.19 -18.41
CA GLY A 55 0.86 8.61 -18.10
C GLY A 55 1.90 9.43 -18.84
N GLY A 56 1.88 10.74 -18.61
CA GLY A 56 2.80 11.72 -19.20
C GLY A 56 4.21 11.71 -18.58
N SER A 57 4.90 12.86 -18.63
CA SER A 57 6.24 13.01 -18.02
C SER A 57 6.22 13.26 -16.52
N TYR A 58 5.07 13.62 -15.93
CA TYR A 58 4.97 13.85 -14.49
C TYR A 58 5.00 12.51 -13.73
N ARG A 59 5.84 12.46 -12.70
CA ARG A 59 6.00 11.27 -11.84
C ARG A 59 5.94 11.66 -10.37
N VAL A 60 5.25 10.85 -9.59
CA VAL A 60 5.31 10.86 -8.13
C VAL A 60 5.84 9.52 -7.69
N TYR A 61 7.08 9.50 -7.26
CA TYR A 61 7.68 8.29 -6.73
C TYR A 61 7.33 8.09 -5.27
N GLY A 62 7.26 6.85 -4.87
CA GLY A 62 6.95 6.48 -3.51
C GLY A 62 7.72 5.26 -3.07
N GLN A 63 7.42 4.86 -1.86
CA GLN A 63 7.93 3.62 -1.28
C GLN A 63 6.91 3.01 -0.33
N ALA A 64 7.01 1.70 -0.17
CA ALA A 64 6.25 0.94 0.81
C ALA A 64 7.16 0.06 1.67
N GLN A 65 6.73 -0.20 2.89
CA GLN A 65 7.36 -1.11 3.83
C GLN A 65 6.27 -1.93 4.49
N LEU A 66 6.46 -3.24 4.61
CA LEU A 66 5.46 -4.16 5.13
C LEU A 66 6.05 -5.05 6.20
N VAL A 67 5.35 -5.19 7.32
CA VAL A 67 5.67 -6.13 8.41
C VAL A 67 4.42 -6.88 8.85
N LEU A 68 4.59 -8.05 9.44
CA LEU A 68 3.57 -8.72 10.23
C LEU A 68 3.79 -8.35 11.70
N LEU A 69 2.89 -7.56 12.27
CA LEU A 69 2.88 -7.27 13.71
C LEU A 69 2.11 -8.37 14.42
N ARG A 70 2.80 -9.13 15.29
CA ARG A 70 2.21 -10.27 16.01
C ARG A 70 1.00 -9.82 16.83
N ASP A 71 -0.02 -10.68 16.86
CA ASP A 71 -1.29 -10.50 17.58
C ASP A 71 -2.16 -9.32 17.07
N VAL A 72 -1.72 -8.62 15.99
CA VAL A 72 -2.43 -7.49 15.40
C VAL A 72 -2.82 -7.77 13.95
N GLY A 73 -1.84 -8.01 13.05
CA GLY A 73 -2.05 -8.16 11.61
C GLY A 73 -0.89 -7.61 10.79
N PHE A 74 -1.12 -7.29 9.54
CA PHE A 74 -0.12 -6.62 8.71
C PHE A 74 -0.15 -5.12 8.93
N MET A 75 1.04 -4.54 9.07
CA MET A 75 1.25 -3.09 9.05
C MET A 75 2.04 -2.70 7.81
N CYS A 76 1.54 -1.73 7.09
CA CYS A 76 2.18 -1.20 5.89
C CYS A 76 2.38 0.31 6.05
N ARG A 77 3.61 0.78 5.92
CA ARG A 77 3.92 2.20 5.76
C ARG A 77 4.06 2.50 4.28
N LEU A 78 3.23 3.42 3.77
CA LEU A 78 3.33 3.94 2.41
C LEU A 78 3.73 5.41 2.47
N GLN A 79 4.62 5.84 1.61
CA GLN A 79 5.14 7.21 1.61
C GLN A 79 5.46 7.68 0.20
N CYS A 80 5.18 8.94 -0.12
CA CYS A 80 5.56 9.55 -1.40
C CYS A 80 5.93 11.03 -1.25
N GLU A 81 6.71 11.52 -2.22
CA GLU A 81 7.02 12.94 -2.38
C GLU A 81 6.01 13.58 -3.32
N GLU A 82 5.01 14.23 -2.76
CA GLU A 82 4.00 14.97 -3.49
C GLU A 82 3.63 16.23 -2.70
N GLN A 83 3.84 17.38 -3.32
CA GLN A 83 3.44 18.66 -2.73
C GLN A 83 1.96 18.91 -2.97
N ALA A 84 1.27 19.43 -1.94
CA ALA A 84 -0.15 19.76 -1.99
C ALA A 84 -1.03 18.63 -2.56
N PRO A 85 -1.02 17.43 -1.94
CA PRO A 85 -1.81 16.33 -2.42
C PRO A 85 -3.31 16.67 -2.43
N VAL A 86 -4.00 16.22 -3.47
CA VAL A 86 -5.46 16.36 -3.58
C VAL A 86 -6.12 15.30 -2.70
N ALA A 87 -7.01 15.71 -1.80
CA ALA A 87 -7.80 14.81 -0.95
C ALA A 87 -9.19 15.41 -0.68
N ARG A 88 -10.09 15.22 -1.64
CA ARG A 88 -11.47 15.74 -1.64
C ARG A 88 -12.42 14.85 -0.87
N TYR A 89 -12.26 13.54 -1.03
CA TYR A 89 -13.13 12.53 -0.42
C TYR A 89 -12.80 12.35 1.06
N GLN A 90 -13.86 12.24 1.90
CA GLN A 90 -13.75 12.13 3.35
C GLN A 90 -14.61 11.03 3.95
N THR A 91 -15.33 10.29 3.11
CA THR A 91 -16.22 9.20 3.54
C THR A 91 -15.67 7.86 3.04
N TYR A 92 -15.72 6.83 3.89
CA TYR A 92 -15.36 5.47 3.51
C TYR A 92 -16.10 5.05 2.22
N PHE A 93 -15.42 4.25 1.40
CA PHE A 93 -15.92 3.72 0.13
C PHE A 93 -16.14 4.77 -0.97
N SER A 94 -15.65 6.00 -0.78
CA SER A 94 -15.61 7.01 -1.86
C SER A 94 -14.53 6.67 -2.88
N PRO A 95 -14.60 7.17 -4.13
CA PRO A 95 -13.64 6.89 -5.20
C PRO A 95 -12.32 7.63 -5.00
N VAL A 96 -11.58 7.28 -3.94
CA VAL A 96 -10.33 7.94 -3.50
C VAL A 96 -9.19 7.81 -4.51
N TYR A 97 -9.26 6.88 -5.48
CA TYR A 97 -8.33 6.77 -6.60
C TYR A 97 -8.32 8.03 -7.50
N GLN A 98 -9.37 8.83 -7.46
CA GLN A 98 -9.43 10.14 -8.14
C GLN A 98 -8.65 11.24 -7.41
N ASP A 99 -8.32 11.03 -6.15
CA ASP A 99 -7.48 11.91 -5.35
C ASP A 99 -5.98 11.55 -5.52
N SER A 100 -5.10 12.22 -4.77
CA SER A 100 -3.74 11.73 -4.53
C SER A 100 -3.84 10.47 -3.67
N CYS A 101 -3.63 9.31 -4.28
CA CYS A 101 -3.94 8.02 -3.69
C CYS A 101 -2.70 7.11 -3.62
N MET A 102 -2.54 6.38 -2.52
CA MET A 102 -1.63 5.24 -2.41
C MET A 102 -2.43 3.97 -2.13
N GLU A 103 -1.97 2.85 -2.70
CA GLU A 103 -2.77 1.63 -2.70
C GLU A 103 -1.91 0.42 -2.32
N PHE A 104 -2.55 -0.53 -1.63
CA PHE A 104 -1.99 -1.85 -1.36
C PHE A 104 -3.00 -2.92 -1.78
N PHE A 105 -2.65 -3.70 -2.80
CA PHE A 105 -3.46 -4.84 -3.27
C PHE A 105 -2.77 -6.13 -2.87
N CYS A 106 -3.49 -7.06 -2.25
CA CYS A 106 -2.88 -8.26 -1.70
C CYS A 106 -3.82 -9.48 -1.68
N ALA A 107 -3.33 -10.59 -2.23
CA ALA A 107 -3.90 -11.92 -2.14
C ALA A 107 -3.19 -12.67 -1.01
N PHE A 108 -3.71 -12.61 0.21
CA PHE A 108 -3.10 -13.17 1.41
C PHE A 108 -3.14 -14.70 1.46
N ASP A 109 -4.11 -15.33 0.81
CA ASP A 109 -4.18 -16.77 0.66
C ASP A 109 -3.58 -17.21 -0.67
N GLN A 110 -2.50 -18.00 -0.60
CA GLN A 110 -1.81 -18.52 -1.80
C GLN A 110 -2.68 -19.48 -2.63
N ASN A 111 -3.75 -20.04 -2.06
CA ASN A 111 -4.67 -20.96 -2.72
C ASN A 111 -5.93 -20.28 -3.27
N SER A 112 -6.06 -18.97 -3.08
CA SER A 112 -7.20 -18.18 -3.55
C SER A 112 -6.80 -17.23 -4.67
N GLU A 113 -7.70 -17.03 -5.62
CA GLU A 113 -7.58 -15.97 -6.64
C GLU A 113 -8.03 -14.61 -6.11
N LYS A 114 -8.71 -14.57 -4.96
CA LYS A 114 -9.19 -13.32 -4.37
C LYS A 114 -8.05 -12.45 -3.87
N TYR A 115 -8.19 -11.16 -4.06
CA TYR A 115 -7.32 -10.15 -3.46
C TYR A 115 -8.15 -9.06 -2.80
N LEU A 116 -7.61 -8.49 -1.73
CA LEU A 116 -8.09 -7.26 -1.11
C LEU A 116 -7.38 -6.09 -1.79
N ASN A 117 -8.12 -5.09 -2.27
CA ASN A 117 -7.57 -3.78 -2.59
C ASN A 117 -7.90 -2.79 -1.48
N VAL A 118 -6.89 -2.05 -1.04
CA VAL A 118 -7.01 -0.94 -0.10
C VAL A 118 -6.45 0.29 -0.79
N GLU A 119 -7.32 1.23 -1.12
CA GLU A 119 -6.99 2.50 -1.77
C GLU A 119 -7.19 3.62 -0.77
N MET A 120 -6.24 4.55 -0.64
CA MET A 120 -6.24 5.52 0.45
C MET A 120 -5.74 6.87 -0.04
N ASN A 121 -6.52 7.93 0.18
CA ASN A 121 -6.05 9.28 -0.13
C ASN A 121 -5.16 9.86 0.99
N ALA A 122 -4.57 11.02 0.74
CA ALA A 122 -3.63 11.67 1.66
C ALA A 122 -4.24 12.08 3.03
N LYS A 123 -5.56 12.02 3.20
CA LYS A 123 -6.25 12.23 4.49
C LYS A 123 -6.60 10.92 5.21
N GLY A 124 -6.24 9.77 4.63
CA GLY A 124 -6.54 8.45 5.20
C GLY A 124 -7.96 7.97 4.93
N THR A 125 -8.74 8.67 4.12
CA THR A 125 -10.00 8.13 3.62
C THR A 125 -9.70 6.96 2.71
N CYS A 126 -10.39 5.82 2.91
CA CYS A 126 -10.11 4.62 2.16
C CYS A 126 -11.36 4.03 1.46
N LEU A 127 -11.07 3.26 0.41
CA LEU A 127 -11.93 2.33 -0.27
C LEU A 127 -11.30 0.95 -0.13
N CYS A 128 -12.08 -0.03 0.34
CA CYS A 128 -11.61 -1.40 0.49
C CYS A 128 -12.59 -2.35 -0.19
N GLU A 129 -12.10 -3.13 -1.16
CA GLU A 129 -12.90 -4.12 -1.87
C GLU A 129 -12.17 -5.46 -1.91
N ILE A 130 -12.93 -6.54 -2.09
CA ILE A 130 -12.41 -7.90 -2.27
C ILE A 130 -13.06 -8.53 -3.49
N GLY A 131 -12.27 -9.20 -4.32
CA GLY A 131 -12.72 -9.90 -5.52
C GLY A 131 -11.58 -10.60 -6.22
N THR A 132 -11.81 -11.13 -7.43
CA THR A 132 -10.80 -11.83 -8.22
C THR A 132 -10.30 -10.99 -9.41
N ASN A 133 -11.08 -9.97 -9.80
CA ASN A 133 -10.77 -9.07 -10.90
C ASN A 133 -11.46 -7.71 -10.68
N ARG A 134 -11.25 -6.76 -11.59
CA ARG A 134 -11.77 -5.39 -11.48
C ARG A 134 -13.31 -5.31 -11.39
N HIS A 135 -14.05 -6.27 -11.93
CA HIS A 135 -15.51 -6.17 -12.13
C HIS A 135 -16.33 -6.98 -11.14
N ASP A 136 -15.74 -7.90 -10.38
CA ASP A 136 -16.44 -8.75 -9.42
C ASP A 136 -16.19 -8.36 -7.95
N ARG A 137 -15.52 -7.23 -7.72
CA ARG A 137 -15.19 -6.74 -6.39
C ARG A 137 -16.42 -6.24 -5.64
N VAL A 138 -16.44 -6.53 -4.36
CA VAL A 138 -17.46 -6.06 -3.42
C VAL A 138 -16.81 -5.36 -2.24
N ASP A 139 -17.56 -4.48 -1.57
CA ASP A 139 -17.10 -3.83 -0.33
C ASP A 139 -16.60 -4.88 0.69
N ALA A 140 -15.39 -4.70 1.15
CA ALA A 140 -14.76 -5.60 2.10
C ALA A 140 -15.19 -5.35 3.57
N SER A 141 -15.97 -4.29 3.85
CA SER A 141 -16.51 -4.04 5.19
C SER A 141 -17.65 -5.01 5.55
N GLU A 142 -18.04 -5.04 6.82
CA GLU A 142 -19.16 -5.88 7.26
C GLU A 142 -20.53 -5.22 7.02
N ASN A 143 -20.57 -3.90 7.02
CA ASN A 143 -21.82 -3.13 7.04
C ASN A 143 -21.85 -1.94 6.08
N GLY A 144 -20.88 -1.81 5.19
CA GLY A 144 -20.78 -0.71 4.21
C GLY A 144 -20.43 0.66 4.78
N THR A 145 -20.11 0.76 6.08
CA THR A 145 -19.88 2.07 6.73
C THR A 145 -18.55 2.18 7.47
N VAL A 146 -18.03 1.07 7.97
CA VAL A 146 -16.79 1.03 8.75
C VAL A 146 -15.71 0.30 7.96
N PRO A 147 -14.57 0.95 7.66
CA PRO A 147 -13.49 0.29 6.94
C PRO A 147 -12.98 -0.94 7.70
N PRO A 148 -12.66 -2.04 6.99
CA PRO A 148 -12.12 -3.27 7.61
C PRO A 148 -10.64 -3.14 8.01
N VAL A 149 -10.07 -1.95 7.82
CA VAL A 149 -8.66 -1.62 8.06
C VAL A 149 -8.56 -0.31 8.84
N LYS A 150 -7.42 -0.07 9.48
CA LYS A 150 -7.11 1.22 10.11
C LYS A 150 -6.09 1.97 9.26
N VAL A 151 -6.33 3.25 8.99
CA VAL A 151 -5.43 4.12 8.22
C VAL A 151 -5.11 5.36 9.06
N GLU A 152 -3.83 5.65 9.24
CA GLU A 152 -3.32 6.82 9.95
C GLU A 152 -2.51 7.68 8.98
N PRO A 153 -2.98 8.90 8.62
CA PRO A 153 -2.27 9.79 7.72
C PRO A 153 -1.24 10.66 8.45
N PHE A 154 -0.12 10.92 7.78
CA PHE A 154 0.93 11.83 8.24
C PHE A 154 1.32 12.76 7.10
N ALA A 155 1.18 14.06 7.30
CA ALA A 155 1.53 15.07 6.31
C ALA A 155 2.82 15.81 6.69
N GLN A 156 3.67 16.05 5.70
CA GLN A 156 4.84 16.92 5.79
C GLN A 156 4.75 18.00 4.70
N ARG A 157 5.71 18.92 4.67
CA ARG A 157 5.67 20.04 3.73
C ARG A 157 5.74 19.61 2.25
N THR A 158 6.52 18.56 1.94
CA THR A 158 6.81 18.11 0.57
C THR A 158 6.49 16.66 0.32
N SER A 159 6.01 15.95 1.35
CA SER A 159 5.69 14.53 1.30
C SER A 159 4.51 14.19 2.20
N TRP A 160 3.92 13.04 2.00
CA TRP A 160 2.92 12.48 2.90
C TRP A 160 3.08 10.97 3.00
N SER A 161 2.59 10.42 4.08
CA SER A 161 2.63 8.99 4.32
C SER A 161 1.38 8.49 5.02
N LEU A 162 1.14 7.19 4.90
CA LEU A 162 0.04 6.47 5.53
C LEU A 162 0.60 5.28 6.30
N LEU A 163 0.07 5.04 7.48
CA LEU A 163 0.24 3.79 8.19
C LEU A 163 -1.05 3.00 8.11
N LEU A 164 -1.04 1.95 7.31
CA LEU A 164 -2.15 1.02 7.13
C LEU A 164 -1.97 -0.16 8.08
N THR A 165 -3.02 -0.52 8.81
CA THR A 165 -3.09 -1.78 9.58
C THR A 165 -4.24 -2.62 9.05
N ILE A 166 -3.95 -3.87 8.66
CA ILE A 166 -4.93 -4.89 8.25
C ILE A 166 -4.99 -5.95 9.37
N PRO A 167 -6.02 -5.91 10.24
CA PRO A 167 -6.09 -6.79 11.40
C PRO A 167 -6.31 -8.27 11.01
N PHE A 168 -5.84 -9.20 11.85
CA PHE A 168 -6.11 -10.64 11.63
C PHE A 168 -7.59 -10.96 11.56
N VAL A 169 -8.45 -10.28 12.33
CA VAL A 169 -9.91 -10.47 12.24
C VAL A 169 -10.42 -10.21 10.82
N THR A 170 -9.92 -9.19 10.13
CA THR A 170 -10.24 -8.91 8.73
C THR A 170 -9.71 -10.01 7.81
N LEU A 171 -8.45 -10.44 7.99
CA LEU A 171 -7.83 -11.49 7.18
C LEU A 171 -8.54 -12.84 7.34
N THR A 172 -8.92 -13.21 8.56
CA THR A 172 -9.66 -14.43 8.83
C THR A 172 -11.03 -14.40 8.17
N ARG A 173 -11.75 -13.27 8.28
CA ARG A 173 -13.07 -13.11 7.67
C ARG A 173 -13.03 -13.17 6.15
N LEU A 174 -12.06 -12.50 5.52
CA LEU A 174 -12.00 -12.36 4.06
C LEU A 174 -11.33 -13.55 3.36
N PHE A 175 -10.32 -14.15 3.99
CA PHE A 175 -9.46 -15.17 3.37
C PHE A 175 -9.41 -16.50 4.15
N GLY A 176 -9.94 -16.56 5.37
CA GLY A 176 -9.82 -17.73 6.22
C GLY A 176 -8.42 -17.96 6.80
N VAL A 177 -7.50 -17.00 6.67
CA VAL A 177 -6.12 -17.11 7.16
C VAL A 177 -6.00 -16.50 8.56
N THR A 178 -5.10 -17.06 9.37
CA THR A 178 -4.80 -16.58 10.73
C THR A 178 -3.32 -16.28 10.87
N GLN A 179 -2.87 -15.82 12.03
CA GLN A 179 -1.45 -15.56 12.28
C GLN A 179 -0.58 -16.79 12.01
N GLU A 180 -1.08 -17.98 12.36
CA GLU A 180 -0.39 -19.27 12.22
C GLU A 180 -0.17 -19.67 10.76
N THR A 181 -0.92 -19.07 9.83
CA THR A 181 -0.71 -19.24 8.38
C THR A 181 0.64 -18.65 7.93
N PHE A 182 1.04 -17.53 8.53
CA PHE A 182 2.19 -16.74 8.08
C PHE A 182 3.50 -17.17 8.75
N VAL A 183 3.85 -18.44 8.56
CA VAL A 183 5.14 -19.00 9.03
C VAL A 183 6.29 -18.61 8.11
N PRO A 184 7.56 -18.66 8.56
CA PRO A 184 8.71 -18.43 7.70
C PRO A 184 8.67 -19.27 6.43
N GLY A 185 8.88 -18.63 5.27
CA GLY A 185 8.78 -19.24 3.95
C GLY A 185 7.38 -19.23 3.32
N TYR A 186 6.30 -18.90 4.05
CA TYR A 186 4.99 -18.70 3.44
C TYR A 186 5.04 -17.60 2.40
N GLN A 187 4.43 -17.84 1.24
CA GLN A 187 4.42 -16.87 0.13
C GLN A 187 2.99 -16.43 -0.17
N PHE A 188 2.83 -15.16 -0.42
CA PHE A 188 1.58 -14.57 -0.88
C PHE A 188 1.89 -13.47 -1.92
N ARG A 189 0.88 -12.95 -2.60
CA ARG A 189 1.09 -12.05 -3.74
C ARG A 189 0.43 -10.72 -3.53
N GLY A 190 1.02 -9.65 -4.04
CA GLY A 190 0.42 -8.32 -4.00
C GLY A 190 1.28 -7.28 -4.69
N ASN A 191 0.82 -6.02 -4.63
CA ASN A 191 1.53 -4.89 -5.19
C ASN A 191 1.23 -3.60 -4.41
N PHE A 192 2.11 -2.63 -4.55
CA PHE A 192 1.95 -1.27 -4.03
C PHE A 192 1.86 -0.30 -5.20
N TYR A 193 0.97 0.69 -5.08
CA TYR A 193 0.71 1.65 -6.14
C TYR A 193 0.60 3.07 -5.59
N LYS A 194 0.86 4.02 -6.49
CA LYS A 194 0.58 5.44 -6.30
C LYS A 194 -0.13 5.94 -7.54
N CYS A 195 -1.27 6.55 -7.36
CA CYS A 195 -2.00 7.19 -8.46
C CYS A 195 -2.55 8.56 -8.09
N GLY A 196 -3.10 9.24 -9.09
CA GLY A 196 -3.79 10.50 -8.98
C GLY A 196 -4.53 10.79 -10.27
N ASP A 197 -5.67 10.08 -10.49
CA ASP A 197 -6.43 10.14 -11.75
C ASP A 197 -6.95 11.55 -12.05
N ALA A 198 -7.47 12.24 -11.06
CA ALA A 198 -7.98 13.60 -11.17
C ALA A 198 -7.21 14.57 -10.24
N SER A 199 -5.95 14.29 -9.98
CA SER A 199 -5.01 15.20 -9.33
C SER A 199 -4.57 16.31 -10.30
N THR A 200 -3.70 17.23 -9.86
CA THR A 200 -3.20 18.33 -10.69
C THR A 200 -2.51 17.82 -11.97
N ALA A 201 -1.88 16.64 -11.90
CA ALA A 201 -1.32 15.95 -13.05
C ALA A 201 -1.49 14.45 -12.87
N THR A 202 -2.18 13.81 -13.80
CA THR A 202 -2.41 12.35 -13.79
C THR A 202 -1.09 11.59 -13.79
N HIS A 203 -0.92 10.66 -12.85
CA HIS A 203 0.30 9.88 -12.68
C HIS A 203 0.02 8.51 -12.08
N TYR A 204 0.90 7.55 -12.43
CA TYR A 204 0.84 6.17 -11.96
C TYR A 204 2.25 5.65 -11.72
N THR A 205 2.53 5.21 -10.50
CA THR A 205 3.76 4.48 -10.16
C THR A 205 3.44 3.24 -9.35
N MET A 206 4.29 2.22 -9.43
CA MET A 206 4.05 0.92 -8.84
C MET A 206 5.36 0.25 -8.42
N TRP A 207 5.27 -0.68 -7.47
CA TRP A 207 6.40 -1.50 -7.06
C TRP A 207 6.71 -2.59 -8.10
N ASN A 208 5.76 -3.47 -8.39
CA ASN A 208 5.93 -4.48 -9.45
C ASN A 208 5.22 -4.02 -10.72
N PRO A 209 5.87 -4.09 -11.90
CA PRO A 209 5.34 -3.49 -13.12
C PRO A 209 4.08 -4.21 -13.62
N VAL A 210 3.03 -3.45 -13.89
CA VAL A 210 1.84 -3.89 -14.63
C VAL A 210 2.01 -3.49 -16.09
N ARG A 211 1.77 -4.43 -17.01
CA ARG A 211 2.03 -4.25 -18.45
C ARG A 211 0.76 -4.37 -19.29
N THR A 212 -0.22 -3.51 -19.00
CA THR A 212 -1.43 -3.38 -19.77
C THR A 212 -1.37 -2.15 -20.66
N PRO A 213 -2.05 -2.13 -21.83
CA PRO A 213 -2.04 -0.98 -22.74
C PRO A 213 -2.62 0.29 -22.14
N THR A 214 -3.55 0.17 -21.19
CA THR A 214 -4.23 1.26 -20.48
C THR A 214 -4.07 1.10 -18.97
N PRO A 215 -4.13 2.19 -18.19
CA PRO A 215 -4.02 2.12 -16.73
C PRO A 215 -5.03 1.17 -16.10
N ASP A 216 -4.51 0.11 -15.47
CA ASP A 216 -5.32 -0.86 -14.74
C ASP A 216 -4.46 -1.61 -13.70
N PHE A 217 -4.58 -1.24 -12.43
CA PHE A 217 -3.89 -1.89 -11.32
C PHE A 217 -4.52 -3.22 -10.90
N HIS A 218 -5.79 -3.48 -11.31
CA HIS A 218 -6.54 -4.68 -10.94
C HIS A 218 -6.15 -5.91 -11.77
N GLN A 219 -4.85 -6.17 -11.82
CA GLN A 219 -4.22 -7.23 -12.61
C GLN A 219 -3.40 -8.15 -11.70
N PRO A 220 -4.02 -9.11 -10.98
CA PRO A 220 -3.31 -9.97 -10.02
C PRO A 220 -2.24 -10.87 -10.65
N SER A 221 -2.28 -11.09 -11.97
CA SER A 221 -1.21 -11.76 -12.70
C SER A 221 0.13 -11.02 -12.68
N PHE A 222 0.11 -9.70 -12.45
CA PHE A 222 1.28 -8.86 -12.31
C PHE A 222 1.64 -8.55 -10.84
N PHE A 223 1.08 -9.25 -9.88
CA PHE A 223 1.50 -9.08 -8.50
C PHE A 223 2.92 -9.62 -8.27
N GLY A 224 3.69 -8.90 -7.46
CA GLY A 224 4.95 -9.39 -6.93
C GLY A 224 4.74 -10.42 -5.82
N THR A 225 5.82 -11.01 -5.32
CA THR A 225 5.79 -12.03 -4.28
C THR A 225 6.25 -11.47 -2.94
N PHE A 226 5.45 -11.66 -1.91
CA PHE A 226 5.83 -11.46 -0.52
C PHE A 226 6.24 -12.80 0.09
N VAL A 227 7.36 -12.81 0.84
CA VAL A 227 7.91 -14.01 1.48
C VAL A 227 8.07 -13.73 2.97
N MET A 228 7.41 -14.50 3.83
CA MET A 228 7.57 -14.39 5.29
C MET A 228 8.96 -14.84 5.73
N GLN A 229 9.55 -14.09 6.69
CA GLN A 229 10.85 -14.36 7.31
C GLN A 229 10.71 -14.72 8.79
#